data_5c9c713e495e149a5736653833566fdb
#
_entry.id   5c9c713e495e149a5736653833566fdb
#
_cell.length_a   1.000
_cell.length_b   1.000
_cell.length_c   1.000
_cell.angle_alpha   90.00
_cell.angle_beta   90.00
_cell.angle_gamma   90.00
#
_symmetry.space_group_name_H-M   'P 1'
#
loop_
_entity.id
_entity.type
_entity.pdbx_description
1 polymer ?
#
loop_
_entity_poly.entity_id
_entity_poly.type
_entity_poly.pdbx_seq_one_letter_code
_entity_poly.pdbx_strand_id
1 'polypeptide(L)'
;SEFTIKNNRIDTLAFDPESQAFVIIEYKRERNYSVIDQGVSYLNLMLDYKADFIVEYNESQSKQLKRQDVDWSQSRIIFVSPSFTDFQKQSTNFKDLGIELWEIKRYQGGIVSVNPLQKAKSAPSIKQVQKVDSEDIQKIAKEIQQYDEAYHLADKSDDIKELYEQFRDSILGLTTDLEVHPKKMYIAFRKGKRNYVYMNIGTKQIRIWLNMPFNQLDDPKQLAKDVTNIGHWGNGDCEVIVSDTENLEYILSLIKQTLKLS
;
A
#
# COMPACT_ATOMS: atom_id res chain seq x y z
N SER A 1 12.28 -10.95 -10.38
CA SER A 1 13.01 -11.39 -11.60
C SER A 1 13.31 -10.18 -12.45
N GLU A 2 14.42 -10.24 -13.19
CA GLU A 2 14.70 -9.27 -14.25
C GLU A 2 13.54 -9.23 -15.24
N PHE A 3 13.17 -8.04 -15.66
CA PHE A 3 12.10 -7.83 -16.63
C PHE A 3 12.58 -6.83 -17.70
N THR A 4 12.45 -7.21 -18.95
CA THR A 4 12.80 -6.33 -20.08
C THR A 4 11.52 -5.87 -20.77
N ILE A 5 11.34 -4.56 -20.88
CA ILE A 5 10.23 -3.95 -21.57
C ILE A 5 10.74 -2.87 -22.51
N LYS A 6 10.43 -3.02 -23.79
CA LYS A 6 11.03 -2.21 -24.87
C LYS A 6 12.56 -2.22 -24.77
N ASN A 7 13.16 -1.06 -24.64
CA ASN A 7 14.62 -0.89 -24.53
C ASN A 7 15.08 -0.73 -23.06
N ASN A 8 14.18 -0.94 -22.10
CA ASN A 8 14.49 -0.78 -20.68
C ASN A 8 14.61 -2.15 -20.01
N ARG A 9 15.71 -2.34 -19.29
CA ARG A 9 15.92 -3.48 -18.42
C ARG A 9 15.68 -3.06 -16.97
N ILE A 10 14.70 -3.67 -16.36
CA ILE A 10 14.33 -3.48 -14.97
C ILE A 10 15.04 -4.55 -14.15
N ASP A 11 15.77 -4.16 -13.11
CA ASP A 11 16.50 -5.11 -12.26
C ASP A 11 15.57 -6.06 -11.53
N THR A 12 14.51 -5.54 -10.92
CA THR A 12 13.51 -6.37 -10.25
C THR A 12 12.12 -5.74 -10.35
N LEU A 13 11.18 -6.50 -10.91
CA LEU A 13 9.76 -6.20 -10.85
C LEU A 13 9.12 -6.95 -9.68
N ALA A 14 8.37 -6.23 -8.85
CA ALA A 14 7.61 -6.75 -7.72
C ALA A 14 6.17 -6.22 -7.76
N PHE A 15 5.29 -6.87 -7.03
CA PHE A 15 3.92 -6.44 -6.80
C PHE A 15 3.66 -6.37 -5.31
N ASP A 16 3.15 -5.25 -4.84
CA ASP A 16 2.76 -5.04 -3.45
C ASP A 16 1.27 -5.37 -3.29
N PRO A 17 0.94 -6.48 -2.62
CA PRO A 17 -0.46 -6.88 -2.45
C PRO A 17 -1.23 -5.96 -1.50
N GLU A 18 -0.55 -5.20 -0.65
CA GLU A 18 -1.20 -4.26 0.27
C GLU A 18 -1.68 -3.00 -0.46
N SER A 19 -0.84 -2.39 -1.28
CA SER A 19 -1.23 -1.24 -2.09
C SER A 19 -1.83 -1.62 -3.44
N GLN A 20 -1.85 -2.92 -3.80
CA GLN A 20 -2.28 -3.44 -5.10
C GLN A 20 -1.54 -2.74 -6.26
N ALA A 21 -0.25 -2.53 -6.11
CA ALA A 21 0.55 -1.73 -7.01
C ALA A 21 1.86 -2.40 -7.42
N PHE A 22 2.30 -2.12 -8.63
CA PHE A 22 3.61 -2.55 -9.08
C PHE A 22 4.73 -1.72 -8.45
N VAL A 23 5.84 -2.39 -8.16
CA VAL A 23 7.04 -1.82 -7.59
C VAL A 23 8.24 -2.22 -8.45
N ILE A 24 8.99 -1.24 -8.94
CA ILE A 24 10.29 -1.48 -9.55
C ILE A 24 11.35 -1.29 -8.48
N ILE A 25 12.25 -2.26 -8.34
CA ILE A 25 13.41 -2.16 -7.44
C ILE A 25 14.66 -2.11 -8.30
N GLU A 26 15.42 -1.04 -8.16
CA GLU A 26 16.61 -0.73 -8.94
C GLU A 26 17.84 -0.66 -8.02
N TYR A 27 18.88 -1.42 -8.31
CA TYR A 27 20.07 -1.47 -7.49
C TYR A 27 21.15 -0.52 -8.01
N LYS A 28 21.70 0.33 -7.15
CA LYS A 28 22.73 1.30 -7.46
C LYS A 28 24.02 0.99 -6.70
N ARG A 29 25.12 0.77 -7.47
CA ARG A 29 26.44 0.54 -6.89
C ARG A 29 27.23 1.83 -6.70
N GLU A 30 27.01 2.83 -7.55
CA GLU A 30 27.73 4.09 -7.59
C GLU A 30 26.84 5.30 -7.33
N ARG A 31 27.49 6.42 -6.89
CA ARG A 31 26.78 7.65 -6.45
C ARG A 31 26.37 8.58 -7.62
N ASN A 32 26.76 8.30 -8.86
CA ASN A 32 26.73 9.29 -9.95
C ASN A 32 25.47 9.29 -10.83
N TYR A 33 24.40 8.61 -10.44
CA TYR A 33 23.20 8.55 -11.27
C TYR A 33 22.09 9.46 -10.74
N SER A 34 21.41 10.16 -11.66
CA SER A 34 20.17 10.88 -11.35
C SER A 34 19.07 9.86 -11.04
N VAL A 35 18.78 9.66 -9.75
CA VAL A 35 17.69 8.76 -9.32
C VAL A 35 16.33 9.37 -9.66
N ILE A 36 16.23 10.71 -9.75
CA ILE A 36 14.97 11.38 -10.07
C ILE A 36 14.58 11.14 -11.53
N ASP A 37 15.49 11.35 -12.48
CA ASP A 37 15.18 11.20 -13.91
C ASP A 37 14.87 9.76 -14.28
N GLN A 38 15.65 8.80 -13.75
CA GLN A 38 15.38 7.39 -13.97
C GLN A 38 14.07 6.95 -13.29
N GLY A 39 13.80 7.43 -12.07
CA GLY A 39 12.57 7.13 -11.37
C GLY A 39 11.34 7.65 -12.10
N VAL A 40 11.39 8.88 -12.61
CA VAL A 40 10.33 9.48 -13.44
C VAL A 40 10.14 8.67 -14.73
N SER A 41 11.23 8.30 -15.40
CA SER A 41 11.16 7.48 -16.62
C SER A 41 10.49 6.13 -16.36
N TYR A 42 10.83 5.44 -15.27
CA TYR A 42 10.24 4.15 -14.93
C TYR A 42 8.77 4.26 -14.47
N LEU A 43 8.39 5.33 -13.76
CA LEU A 43 6.98 5.59 -13.43
C LEU A 43 6.16 5.77 -14.71
N ASN A 44 6.64 6.57 -15.67
CA ASN A 44 5.97 6.75 -16.96
C ASN A 44 5.90 5.44 -17.75
N LEU A 45 7.00 4.65 -17.75
CA LEU A 45 7.01 3.35 -18.40
C LEU A 45 5.90 2.42 -17.86
N MET A 46 5.72 2.39 -16.54
CA MET A 46 4.62 1.62 -15.92
C MET A 46 3.25 2.13 -16.37
N LEU A 47 3.06 3.45 -16.47
CA LEU A 47 1.79 4.04 -16.89
C LEU A 47 1.49 3.83 -18.37
N ASP A 48 2.51 3.80 -19.24
CA ASP A 48 2.36 3.59 -20.66
C ASP A 48 2.11 2.13 -21.03
N TYR A 49 2.71 1.20 -20.29
CA TYR A 49 2.70 -0.23 -20.59
C TYR A 49 1.99 -1.06 -19.52
N LYS A 50 0.92 -0.53 -18.94
CA LYS A 50 0.12 -1.17 -17.88
C LYS A 50 -0.23 -2.64 -18.16
N ALA A 51 -0.55 -2.96 -19.42
CA ALA A 51 -0.91 -4.32 -19.83
C ALA A 51 0.27 -5.28 -19.77
N ASP A 52 1.45 -4.84 -20.22
CA ASP A 52 2.66 -5.66 -20.27
C ASP A 52 3.10 -6.05 -18.82
N PHE A 53 3.01 -5.13 -17.88
CA PHE A 53 3.31 -5.41 -16.46
C PHE A 53 2.35 -6.45 -15.86
N ILE A 54 1.06 -6.39 -16.19
CA ILE A 54 0.07 -7.38 -15.73
C ILE A 54 0.33 -8.75 -16.35
N VAL A 55 0.66 -8.81 -17.64
CA VAL A 55 0.98 -10.06 -18.34
C VAL A 55 2.22 -10.70 -17.73
N GLU A 56 3.31 -9.95 -17.55
CA GLU A 56 4.54 -10.45 -16.90
C GLU A 56 4.26 -11.00 -15.51
N TYR A 57 3.49 -10.28 -14.70
CA TYR A 57 3.13 -10.74 -13.36
C TYR A 57 2.33 -12.05 -13.41
N ASN A 58 1.33 -12.12 -14.28
CA ASN A 58 0.48 -13.30 -14.39
C ASN A 58 1.26 -14.53 -14.86
N GLU A 59 2.12 -14.36 -15.85
CA GLU A 59 2.96 -15.43 -16.38
C GLU A 59 4.01 -15.89 -15.36
N SER A 60 4.72 -14.94 -14.74
CA SER A 60 5.81 -15.26 -13.79
C SER A 60 5.33 -15.83 -12.46
N GLN A 61 4.12 -15.47 -12.02
CA GLN A 61 3.56 -15.89 -10.72
C GLN A 61 2.41 -16.90 -10.85
N SER A 62 2.04 -17.32 -12.05
CA SER A 62 0.86 -18.17 -12.31
C SER A 62 -0.41 -17.62 -11.64
N LYS A 63 -0.63 -16.30 -11.76
CA LYS A 63 -1.76 -15.56 -11.19
C LYS A 63 -2.71 -15.07 -12.30
N GLN A 64 -3.82 -14.46 -11.88
CA GLN A 64 -4.82 -13.86 -12.79
C GLN A 64 -5.18 -12.45 -12.33
N LEU A 65 -4.17 -11.59 -12.19
CA LEU A 65 -4.35 -10.19 -11.85
C LEU A 65 -5.10 -9.48 -12.98
N LYS A 66 -6.17 -8.75 -12.65
CA LYS A 66 -6.96 -7.98 -13.62
C LYS A 66 -6.59 -6.50 -13.57
N ARG A 67 -6.87 -5.76 -14.65
CA ARG A 67 -6.60 -4.32 -14.73
C ARG A 67 -7.21 -3.51 -13.59
N GLN A 68 -8.43 -3.84 -13.22
CA GLN A 68 -9.18 -3.15 -12.16
C GLN A 68 -8.58 -3.38 -10.77
N ASP A 69 -7.84 -4.48 -10.59
CA ASP A 69 -7.26 -4.87 -9.32
C ASP A 69 -5.95 -4.12 -9.02
N VAL A 70 -5.41 -3.40 -10.02
CA VAL A 70 -4.15 -2.66 -9.88
C VAL A 70 -4.42 -1.19 -9.56
N ASP A 71 -3.77 -0.68 -8.54
CA ASP A 71 -3.73 0.75 -8.24
C ASP A 71 -2.45 1.39 -8.79
N TRP A 72 -2.52 1.88 -10.01
CA TRP A 72 -1.39 2.52 -10.68
C TRP A 72 -0.95 3.81 -9.99
N SER A 73 -1.83 4.47 -9.24
CA SER A 73 -1.51 5.69 -8.50
C SER A 73 -0.54 5.45 -7.33
N GLN A 74 -0.44 4.18 -6.88
CA GLN A 74 0.45 3.74 -5.81
C GLN A 74 1.70 3.02 -6.34
N SER A 75 1.85 2.93 -7.67
CA SER A 75 3.07 2.38 -8.27
C SER A 75 4.28 3.20 -7.89
N ARG A 76 5.41 2.52 -7.61
CA ARG A 76 6.60 3.19 -7.10
C ARG A 76 7.89 2.52 -7.53
N ILE A 77 8.95 3.30 -7.44
CA ILE A 77 10.32 2.85 -7.67
C ILE A 77 11.06 2.87 -6.34
N ILE A 78 11.76 1.81 -6.04
CA ILE A 78 12.67 1.72 -4.89
C ILE A 78 14.09 1.66 -5.41
N PHE A 79 14.88 2.71 -5.16
CA PHE A 79 16.31 2.66 -5.38
C PHE A 79 17.02 2.10 -4.16
N VAL A 80 17.81 1.06 -4.36
CA VAL A 80 18.58 0.41 -3.29
C VAL A 80 20.07 0.70 -3.50
N SER A 81 20.73 1.31 -2.52
CA SER A 81 22.15 1.69 -2.58
C SER A 81 22.78 1.61 -1.18
N PRO A 82 24.12 1.46 -1.09
CA PRO A 82 24.82 1.62 0.19
C PRO A 82 24.68 3.01 0.82
N SER A 83 24.51 4.06 0.00
CA SER A 83 24.28 5.43 0.45
C SER A 83 23.74 6.29 -0.69
N PHE A 84 23.07 7.40 -0.35
CA PHE A 84 22.62 8.43 -1.29
C PHE A 84 23.21 9.78 -0.93
N THR A 85 23.47 10.60 -1.95
CA THR A 85 23.91 12.00 -1.77
C THR A 85 22.75 12.87 -1.26
N ASP A 86 23.06 14.00 -0.67
CA ASP A 86 22.03 14.95 -0.21
C ASP A 86 21.21 15.48 -1.39
N PHE A 87 21.82 15.65 -2.56
CA PHE A 87 21.12 16.03 -3.78
C PHE A 87 20.06 14.98 -4.18
N GLN A 88 20.42 13.69 -4.15
CA GLN A 88 19.48 12.60 -4.45
C GLN A 88 18.32 12.56 -3.45
N LYS A 89 18.62 12.74 -2.16
CA LYS A 89 17.59 12.79 -1.09
C LYS A 89 16.65 13.99 -1.28
N GLN A 90 17.20 15.16 -1.59
CA GLN A 90 16.41 16.38 -1.81
C GLN A 90 15.55 16.29 -3.07
N SER A 91 16.11 15.81 -4.18
CA SER A 91 15.39 15.73 -5.47
C SER A 91 14.20 14.77 -5.45
N THR A 92 14.17 13.79 -4.55
CA THR A 92 13.07 12.84 -4.39
C THR A 92 12.12 13.19 -3.24
N ASN A 93 12.38 14.26 -2.49
CA ASN A 93 11.64 14.62 -1.28
C ASN A 93 10.29 15.31 -1.57
N PHE A 94 9.40 14.61 -2.30
CA PHE A 94 8.00 14.98 -2.51
C PHE A 94 7.12 13.92 -1.87
N LYS A 95 6.14 14.33 -1.05
CA LYS A 95 5.33 13.41 -0.22
C LYS A 95 4.55 12.36 -1.03
N ASP A 96 4.17 12.71 -2.25
CA ASP A 96 3.33 11.92 -3.15
C ASP A 96 4.05 11.39 -4.40
N LEU A 97 5.34 11.68 -4.57
CA LEU A 97 6.13 11.09 -5.65
C LEU A 97 6.48 9.64 -5.32
N GLY A 98 6.12 8.71 -6.21
CA GLY A 98 6.36 7.27 -6.06
C GLY A 98 7.83 6.86 -6.22
N ILE A 99 8.78 7.59 -5.63
CA ILE A 99 10.21 7.25 -5.62
C ILE A 99 10.67 7.16 -4.17
N GLU A 100 11.24 6.01 -3.80
CA GLU A 100 11.78 5.71 -2.49
C GLU A 100 13.28 5.42 -2.56
N LEU A 101 14.03 5.81 -1.54
CA LEU A 101 15.46 5.55 -1.41
C LEU A 101 15.69 4.63 -0.20
N TRP A 102 16.30 3.49 -0.41
CA TRP A 102 16.57 2.51 0.63
C TRP A 102 18.07 2.28 0.75
N GLU A 103 18.67 2.60 1.90
CA GLU A 103 20.06 2.29 2.19
C GLU A 103 20.20 0.86 2.71
N ILE A 104 21.09 0.09 2.07
CA ILE A 104 21.41 -1.29 2.46
C ILE A 104 22.87 -1.39 2.85
N LYS A 105 23.15 -1.97 4.04
CA LYS A 105 24.52 -2.16 4.54
C LYS A 105 24.68 -3.59 5.05
N ARG A 106 25.80 -4.21 4.63
CA ARG A 106 26.21 -5.51 5.15
C ARG A 106 27.29 -5.31 6.20
N TYR A 107 27.10 -5.93 7.34
CA TYR A 107 28.04 -5.93 8.47
C TYR A 107 28.73 -7.29 8.60
N GLN A 108 29.79 -7.33 9.41
CA GLN A 108 30.44 -8.60 9.78
C GLN A 108 29.43 -9.51 10.50
N GLY A 109 29.60 -10.83 10.36
CA GLY A 109 28.67 -11.79 10.93
C GLY A 109 27.39 -12.02 10.11
N GLY A 110 27.34 -11.51 8.85
CA GLY A 110 26.21 -11.77 7.95
C GLY A 110 24.97 -10.89 8.20
N ILE A 111 25.06 -9.93 9.10
CA ILE A 111 23.98 -8.97 9.39
C ILE A 111 23.82 -8.02 8.22
N VAL A 112 22.57 -7.83 7.79
CA VAL A 112 22.20 -6.85 6.76
C VAL A 112 21.22 -5.85 7.37
N SER A 113 21.53 -4.55 7.29
CA SER A 113 20.54 -3.52 7.62
C SER A 113 19.89 -3.00 6.34
N VAL A 114 18.58 -2.80 6.39
CA VAL A 114 17.78 -2.17 5.34
C VAL A 114 17.10 -0.96 5.96
N ASN A 115 17.42 0.23 5.46
CA ASN A 115 16.94 1.49 6.02
C ASN A 115 16.24 2.33 4.95
N PRO A 116 14.89 2.31 4.88
CA PRO A 116 14.13 3.22 4.04
C PRO A 116 14.31 4.66 4.52
N LEU A 117 14.77 5.55 3.63
CA LEU A 117 14.90 6.96 3.94
C LEU A 117 13.51 7.61 3.95
N GLN A 118 13.13 8.19 5.08
CA GLN A 118 11.83 8.83 5.23
C GLN A 118 11.82 10.19 4.52
N LYS A 119 10.75 10.47 3.80
CA LYS A 119 10.49 11.82 3.29
C LYS A 119 10.15 12.77 4.45
N ALA A 120 10.51 14.02 4.32
CA ALA A 120 10.18 15.00 5.37
C ALA A 120 8.65 15.11 5.53
N LYS A 121 8.16 15.23 6.76
CA LYS A 121 6.72 15.45 7.03
C LYS A 121 6.19 16.71 6.32
N SER A 122 7.05 17.72 6.18
CA SER A 122 6.77 18.98 5.47
C SER A 122 7.05 18.92 3.97
N ALA A 123 7.38 17.75 3.40
CA ALA A 123 7.66 17.63 1.97
C ALA A 123 6.48 18.12 1.12
N PRO A 124 6.72 18.95 0.09
CA PRO A 124 5.66 19.43 -0.78
C PRO A 124 5.03 18.30 -1.60
N SER A 125 3.80 18.51 -2.10
CA SER A 125 3.24 17.66 -3.14
C SER A 125 3.88 17.99 -4.49
N ILE A 126 4.17 16.95 -5.29
CA ILE A 126 4.64 17.15 -6.67
C ILE A 126 3.60 17.93 -7.52
N LYS A 127 2.31 17.83 -7.17
CA LYS A 127 1.22 18.57 -7.81
C LYS A 127 1.30 20.09 -7.61
N GLN A 128 1.99 20.53 -6.56
CA GLN A 128 2.15 21.96 -6.24
C GLN A 128 3.32 22.61 -6.97
N VAL A 129 4.17 21.84 -7.63
CA VAL A 129 5.32 22.33 -8.39
C VAL A 129 4.83 22.87 -9.73
N GLN A 130 4.39 24.13 -9.75
CA GLN A 130 3.78 24.82 -10.91
C GLN A 130 4.70 25.04 -12.12
N LYS A 131 6.00 24.75 -12.01
CA LYS A 131 7.02 25.04 -13.05
C LYS A 131 7.82 23.80 -13.47
N VAL A 132 7.18 22.62 -13.50
CA VAL A 132 7.86 21.49 -14.10
C VAL A 132 7.53 21.49 -15.59
N ASP A 133 8.46 21.97 -16.41
CA ASP A 133 8.36 21.93 -17.89
C ASP A 133 8.41 20.48 -18.45
N SER A 134 8.44 19.46 -17.58
CA SER A 134 8.47 18.06 -17.96
C SER A 134 7.05 17.50 -18.07
N GLU A 135 6.64 17.17 -19.29
CA GLU A 135 5.39 16.44 -19.57
C GLU A 135 5.27 15.14 -18.76
N ASP A 136 6.41 14.48 -18.56
CA ASP A 136 6.51 13.22 -17.82
C ASP A 136 6.09 13.37 -16.35
N ILE A 137 6.56 14.43 -15.69
CA ILE A 137 6.17 14.69 -14.29
C ILE A 137 4.70 15.12 -14.19
N GLN A 138 4.21 15.90 -15.16
CA GLN A 138 2.80 16.28 -15.21
C GLN A 138 1.88 15.04 -15.37
N LYS A 139 2.28 14.06 -16.17
CA LYS A 139 1.56 12.81 -16.36
C LYS A 139 1.49 12.00 -15.06
N ILE A 140 2.62 11.83 -14.37
CA ILE A 140 2.67 11.16 -13.07
C ILE A 140 1.79 11.91 -12.05
N ALA A 141 1.90 13.24 -11.97
CA ALA A 141 1.11 14.04 -11.05
C ALA A 141 -0.41 13.91 -11.26
N LYS A 142 -0.86 13.72 -12.50
CA LYS A 142 -2.29 13.46 -12.80
C LYS A 142 -2.76 12.07 -12.35
N GLU A 143 -1.89 11.07 -12.41
CA GLU A 143 -2.25 9.70 -12.00
C GLU A 143 -2.25 9.53 -10.47
N ILE A 144 -1.51 10.34 -9.73
CA ILE A 144 -1.47 10.29 -8.27
C ILE A 144 -2.86 10.57 -7.70
N GLN A 145 -3.41 9.62 -6.98
CA GLN A 145 -4.66 9.73 -6.26
C GLN A 145 -4.42 9.53 -4.76
N GLN A 146 -4.94 10.43 -3.95
CA GLN A 146 -4.99 10.25 -2.51
C GLN A 146 -6.38 9.75 -2.14
N TYR A 147 -6.42 8.65 -1.41
CA TYR A 147 -7.65 8.09 -0.89
C TYR A 147 -7.79 8.53 0.56
N ASP A 148 -8.98 9.00 0.91
CA ASP A 148 -9.38 9.36 2.27
C ASP A 148 -10.68 8.64 2.64
N GLU A 149 -11.14 8.83 3.86
CA GLU A 149 -12.40 8.24 4.30
C GLU A 149 -13.58 8.78 3.47
N ALA A 150 -13.54 10.06 3.06
CA ALA A 150 -14.58 10.67 2.24
C ALA A 150 -14.72 9.96 0.88
N TYR A 151 -13.60 9.53 0.27
CA TYR A 151 -13.62 8.73 -0.97
C TYR A 151 -14.43 7.44 -0.80
N HIS A 152 -14.28 6.73 0.33
CA HIS A 152 -14.98 5.48 0.59
C HIS A 152 -16.45 5.67 0.96
N LEU A 153 -16.81 6.86 1.46
CA LEU A 153 -18.15 7.20 1.95
C LEU A 153 -19.00 7.99 0.94
N ALA A 154 -18.42 8.47 -0.17
CA ALA A 154 -19.06 9.40 -1.10
C ALA A 154 -20.44 8.94 -1.60
N ASP A 155 -20.55 7.65 -1.97
CA ASP A 155 -21.78 7.07 -2.54
C ASP A 155 -22.53 6.15 -1.55
N LYS A 156 -22.31 6.31 -0.24
CA LYS A 156 -22.93 5.46 0.79
C LYS A 156 -24.13 6.12 1.43
N SER A 157 -25.10 5.29 1.84
CA SER A 157 -26.23 5.75 2.63
C SER A 157 -25.76 6.23 4.01
N ASP A 158 -26.57 7.06 4.65
CA ASP A 158 -26.26 7.60 5.98
C ASP A 158 -26.14 6.47 7.02
N ASP A 159 -26.98 5.42 6.94
CA ASP A 159 -26.89 4.24 7.79
C ASP A 159 -25.52 3.55 7.71
N ILE A 160 -24.95 3.41 6.48
CA ILE A 160 -23.64 2.81 6.28
C ILE A 160 -22.52 3.73 6.76
N LYS A 161 -22.67 5.04 6.61
CA LYS A 161 -21.69 6.01 7.13
C LYS A 161 -21.66 5.96 8.66
N GLU A 162 -22.83 5.96 9.30
CA GLU A 162 -22.94 5.85 10.74
C GLU A 162 -22.38 4.53 11.27
N LEU A 163 -22.68 3.42 10.60
CA LEU A 163 -22.12 2.11 10.92
C LEU A 163 -20.59 2.12 10.85
N TYR A 164 -20.04 2.71 9.78
CA TYR A 164 -18.59 2.86 9.62
C TYR A 164 -17.98 3.69 10.74
N GLU A 165 -18.57 4.84 11.05
CA GLU A 165 -18.05 5.75 12.09
C GLU A 165 -18.05 5.09 13.47
N GLN A 166 -19.11 4.34 13.82
CA GLN A 166 -19.18 3.60 15.08
C GLN A 166 -18.08 2.54 15.18
N PHE A 167 -17.87 1.74 14.12
CA PHE A 167 -16.78 0.76 14.09
C PHE A 167 -15.40 1.43 14.10
N ARG A 168 -15.19 2.47 13.29
CA ARG A 168 -13.96 3.25 13.24
C ARG A 168 -13.56 3.76 14.61
N ASP A 169 -14.47 4.47 15.26
CA ASP A 169 -14.18 5.11 16.55
C ASP A 169 -13.95 4.07 17.66
N SER A 170 -14.71 2.99 17.64
CA SER A 170 -14.51 1.87 18.56
C SER A 170 -13.16 1.18 18.35
N ILE A 171 -12.73 0.97 17.10
CA ILE A 171 -11.42 0.38 16.78
C ILE A 171 -10.28 1.32 17.21
N LEU A 172 -10.39 2.61 16.91
CA LEU A 172 -9.39 3.60 17.33
C LEU A 172 -9.31 3.72 18.86
N GLY A 173 -10.42 3.49 19.56
CA GLY A 173 -10.46 3.45 21.03
C GLY A 173 -9.75 2.26 21.67
N LEU A 174 -9.37 1.23 20.89
CA LEU A 174 -8.66 0.04 21.44
C LEU A 174 -7.24 0.34 21.88
N THR A 175 -6.56 1.29 21.23
CA THR A 175 -5.20 1.75 21.57
C THR A 175 -4.92 3.12 20.98
N THR A 176 -4.11 3.92 21.65
CA THR A 176 -3.79 5.30 21.27
C THR A 176 -2.94 5.45 20.00
N ASP A 177 -2.36 4.36 19.53
CA ASP A 177 -1.36 4.42 18.43
C ASP A 177 -1.91 3.89 17.11
N LEU A 178 -3.21 3.57 17.01
CA LEU A 178 -3.83 3.19 15.76
C LEU A 178 -4.14 4.43 14.91
N GLU A 179 -3.83 4.30 13.63
CA GLU A 179 -4.09 5.32 12.62
C GLU A 179 -4.96 4.75 11.51
N VAL A 180 -5.88 5.55 10.99
CA VAL A 180 -6.69 5.23 9.81
C VAL A 180 -5.83 5.47 8.56
N HIS A 181 -5.77 4.48 7.68
CA HIS A 181 -4.95 4.52 6.48
C HIS A 181 -5.74 4.05 5.25
N PRO A 182 -6.47 4.95 4.59
CA PRO A 182 -7.28 4.63 3.42
C PRO A 182 -6.40 4.25 2.22
N LYS A 183 -6.85 3.21 1.49
CA LYS A 183 -6.31 2.74 0.22
C LYS A 183 -7.44 2.71 -0.81
N LYS A 184 -7.16 2.45 -2.07
CA LYS A 184 -8.17 2.40 -3.14
C LYS A 184 -9.38 1.51 -2.81
N MET A 185 -9.15 0.31 -2.29
CA MET A 185 -10.16 -0.72 -2.12
C MET A 185 -10.62 -0.92 -0.68
N TYR A 186 -9.91 -0.39 0.29
CA TYR A 186 -10.18 -0.57 1.72
C TYR A 186 -9.59 0.55 2.57
N ILE A 187 -10.01 0.58 3.81
CA ILE A 187 -9.42 1.42 4.86
C ILE A 187 -8.70 0.48 5.82
N ALA A 188 -7.39 0.69 6.02
CA ALA A 188 -6.63 -0.05 7.01
C ALA A 188 -6.53 0.70 8.34
N PHE A 189 -6.52 -0.05 9.44
CA PHE A 189 -6.17 0.44 10.77
C PHE A 189 -4.79 -0.11 11.11
N ARG A 190 -3.82 0.78 11.28
CA ARG A 190 -2.42 0.41 11.42
C ARG A 190 -1.76 1.06 12.64
N LYS A 191 -0.70 0.43 13.12
CA LYS A 191 0.22 0.98 14.10
C LYS A 191 1.64 0.89 13.52
N GLY A 192 2.30 2.02 13.36
CA GLY A 192 3.58 2.09 12.67
C GLY A 192 3.48 1.61 11.22
N LYS A 193 4.16 0.50 10.89
CA LYS A 193 4.15 -0.10 9.54
C LYS A 193 3.24 -1.31 9.39
N ARG A 194 2.58 -1.77 10.46
CA ARG A 194 1.76 -2.98 10.46
C ARG A 194 0.28 -2.62 10.45
N ASN A 195 -0.46 -3.18 9.51
CA ASN A 195 -1.91 -3.14 9.49
C ASN A 195 -2.46 -4.29 10.35
N TYR A 196 -3.51 -4.03 11.09
CA TYR A 196 -4.16 -4.99 12.00
C TYR A 196 -5.56 -5.35 11.52
N VAL A 197 -6.26 -4.39 10.94
CA VAL A 197 -7.64 -4.52 10.47
C VAL A 197 -7.76 -3.82 9.12
N TYR A 198 -8.57 -4.38 8.24
CA TYR A 198 -8.96 -3.77 6.99
C TYR A 198 -10.47 -3.71 6.90
N MET A 199 -11.01 -2.62 6.40
CA MET A 199 -12.45 -2.43 6.19
C MET A 199 -12.74 -2.06 4.75
N ASN A 200 -13.63 -2.81 4.10
CA ASN A 200 -14.20 -2.44 2.80
C ASN A 200 -15.66 -2.06 3.00
N ILE A 201 -16.01 -0.83 2.61
CA ILE A 201 -17.32 -0.26 2.82
C ILE A 201 -18.20 -0.55 1.59
N GLY A 202 -19.06 -1.54 1.71
CA GLY A 202 -20.05 -1.88 0.68
C GLY A 202 -21.24 -0.92 0.68
N THR A 203 -22.27 -1.24 -0.10
CA THR A 203 -23.51 -0.45 -0.16
C THR A 203 -24.52 -0.79 0.93
N LYS A 204 -24.45 -2.02 1.48
CA LYS A 204 -25.40 -2.51 2.49
C LYS A 204 -24.72 -3.13 3.72
N GLN A 205 -23.41 -3.30 3.66
CA GLN A 205 -22.62 -3.98 4.68
C GLN A 205 -21.17 -3.55 4.62
N ILE A 206 -20.45 -3.73 5.70
CA ILE A 206 -19.01 -3.54 5.78
C ILE A 206 -18.35 -4.90 5.95
N ARG A 207 -17.29 -5.13 5.20
CA ARG A 207 -16.41 -6.31 5.37
C ARG A 207 -15.19 -5.89 6.17
N ILE A 208 -14.89 -6.67 7.18
CA ILE A 208 -13.76 -6.45 8.09
C ILE A 208 -12.85 -7.67 7.98
N TRP A 209 -11.60 -7.46 7.63
CA TRP A 209 -10.60 -8.53 7.65
C TRP A 209 -9.62 -8.30 8.80
N LEU A 210 -9.37 -9.37 9.56
CA LEU A 210 -8.45 -9.38 10.69
C LEU A 210 -7.11 -9.93 10.22
N ASN A 211 -6.03 -9.17 10.43
CA ASN A 211 -4.69 -9.55 9.98
C ASN A 211 -4.06 -10.60 10.91
N MET A 212 -4.60 -11.79 10.86
CA MET A 212 -4.11 -12.97 11.58
C MET A 212 -4.54 -14.25 10.86
N PRO A 213 -3.81 -15.38 11.07
CA PRO A 213 -4.22 -16.68 10.58
C PRO A 213 -5.56 -17.12 11.19
N PHE A 214 -6.45 -17.70 10.37
CA PHE A 214 -7.78 -18.11 10.82
C PHE A 214 -7.74 -19.14 11.97
N ASN A 215 -6.81 -20.09 11.92
CA ASN A 215 -6.63 -21.11 12.95
C ASN A 215 -6.10 -20.59 14.31
N GLN A 216 -5.74 -19.32 14.40
CA GLN A 216 -5.30 -18.65 15.63
C GLN A 216 -6.39 -17.74 16.23
N LEU A 217 -7.51 -17.56 15.53
CA LEU A 217 -8.62 -16.74 16.00
C LEU A 217 -9.48 -17.54 16.99
N ASP A 218 -9.65 -17.02 18.20
CA ASP A 218 -10.61 -17.52 19.16
C ASP A 218 -11.97 -16.85 18.91
N ASP A 219 -12.87 -17.55 18.21
CA ASP A 219 -14.18 -17.07 17.80
C ASP A 219 -15.29 -18.09 18.15
N PRO A 220 -15.66 -18.23 19.44
CA PRO A 220 -16.70 -19.16 19.87
C PRO A 220 -18.08 -18.90 19.25
N LYS A 221 -18.38 -17.66 18.81
CA LYS A 221 -19.64 -17.37 18.10
C LYS A 221 -19.61 -17.70 16.62
N GLN A 222 -18.45 -18.05 16.06
CA GLN A 222 -18.26 -18.38 14.65
C GLN A 222 -18.76 -17.28 13.69
N LEU A 223 -18.52 -16.00 14.03
CA LEU A 223 -18.86 -14.86 13.18
C LEU A 223 -17.84 -14.65 12.06
N ALA A 224 -16.62 -15.09 12.26
CA ALA A 224 -15.57 -14.96 11.27
C ALA A 224 -15.59 -16.13 10.29
N LYS A 225 -15.37 -15.84 9.02
CA LYS A 225 -15.21 -16.79 7.94
C LYS A 225 -13.74 -16.92 7.59
N ASP A 226 -13.30 -18.17 7.31
CA ASP A 226 -11.99 -18.45 6.75
C ASP A 226 -11.93 -18.00 5.28
N VAL A 227 -11.01 -17.08 4.98
CA VAL A 227 -10.77 -16.58 3.63
C VAL A 227 -9.33 -16.81 3.17
N THR A 228 -8.57 -17.67 3.84
CA THR A 228 -7.17 -18.03 3.52
C THR A 228 -6.96 -18.32 2.03
N ASN A 229 -7.91 -19.04 1.41
CA ASN A 229 -7.84 -19.44 0.01
C ASN A 229 -8.78 -18.64 -0.91
N ILE A 230 -9.36 -17.56 -0.42
CA ILE A 230 -10.29 -16.71 -1.17
C ILE A 230 -9.61 -15.38 -1.43
N GLY A 231 -9.62 -14.91 -2.70
CA GLY A 231 -9.10 -13.59 -3.03
C GLY A 231 -9.91 -12.49 -2.35
N HIS A 232 -9.22 -11.64 -1.57
CA HIS A 232 -9.82 -10.49 -0.88
C HIS A 232 -8.84 -9.32 -0.81
N TRP A 233 -9.30 -8.18 -0.34
CA TRP A 233 -8.49 -6.98 -0.19
C TRP A 233 -7.80 -6.98 1.19
N GLY A 234 -6.53 -6.57 1.22
CA GLY A 234 -5.73 -6.58 2.44
C GLY A 234 -5.12 -7.95 2.76
N ASN A 235 -4.52 -8.04 3.94
CA ASN A 235 -3.92 -9.27 4.47
C ASN A 235 -4.77 -9.80 5.63
N GLY A 236 -4.66 -11.08 5.90
CA GLY A 236 -5.37 -11.74 6.99
C GLY A 236 -6.45 -12.70 6.51
N ASP A 237 -6.59 -13.80 7.25
CA ASP A 237 -7.36 -14.93 6.80
C ASP A 237 -8.78 -14.97 7.40
N CYS A 238 -9.16 -13.97 8.21
CA CYS A 238 -10.43 -13.91 8.92
C CYS A 238 -11.31 -12.79 8.39
N GLU A 239 -12.48 -13.11 7.82
CA GLU A 239 -13.45 -12.12 7.35
C GLU A 239 -14.67 -12.09 8.26
N VAL A 240 -15.07 -10.90 8.71
CA VAL A 240 -16.35 -10.65 9.40
C VAL A 240 -17.17 -9.67 8.55
N ILE A 241 -18.46 -9.95 8.38
CA ILE A 241 -19.38 -9.07 7.65
C ILE A 241 -20.38 -8.48 8.65
N VAL A 242 -20.54 -7.16 8.59
CA VAL A 242 -21.42 -6.42 9.47
C VAL A 242 -22.40 -5.55 8.70
N SER A 243 -23.67 -5.54 9.12
CA SER A 243 -24.74 -4.68 8.60
C SER A 243 -25.37 -3.79 9.70
N ASP A 244 -24.99 -4.02 10.95
CA ASP A 244 -25.45 -3.34 12.15
C ASP A 244 -24.40 -3.42 13.25
N THR A 245 -24.73 -2.92 14.44
CA THR A 245 -23.84 -2.90 15.60
C THR A 245 -24.17 -3.93 16.69
N GLU A 246 -25.08 -4.87 16.42
CA GLU A 246 -25.51 -5.87 17.42
C GLU A 246 -24.32 -6.63 18.02
N ASN A 247 -23.34 -6.99 17.21
CA ASN A 247 -22.16 -7.72 17.65
C ASN A 247 -20.88 -6.85 17.77
N LEU A 248 -21.01 -5.52 17.83
CA LEU A 248 -19.87 -4.60 17.85
C LEU A 248 -18.84 -4.99 18.92
N GLU A 249 -19.24 -5.11 20.18
CA GLU A 249 -18.34 -5.43 21.30
C GLU A 249 -17.63 -6.79 21.11
N TYR A 250 -18.36 -7.76 20.59
CA TYR A 250 -17.78 -9.07 20.30
C TYR A 250 -16.74 -8.97 19.18
N ILE A 251 -17.05 -8.28 18.09
CA ILE A 251 -16.12 -8.08 16.97
C ILE A 251 -14.87 -7.30 17.42
N LEU A 252 -15.03 -6.32 18.29
CA LEU A 252 -13.90 -5.63 18.91
C LEU A 252 -13.01 -6.58 19.73
N SER A 253 -13.62 -7.60 20.38
CA SER A 253 -12.85 -8.63 21.08
C SER A 253 -12.01 -9.50 20.13
N LEU A 254 -12.52 -9.78 18.92
CA LEU A 254 -11.77 -10.47 17.87
C LEU A 254 -10.63 -9.59 17.34
N ILE A 255 -10.91 -8.30 17.10
CA ILE A 255 -9.90 -7.33 16.65
C ILE A 255 -8.76 -7.20 17.68
N LYS A 256 -9.06 -7.20 18.98
CA LYS A 256 -8.04 -7.16 20.05
C LYS A 256 -7.04 -8.31 19.97
N GLN A 257 -7.44 -9.46 19.42
CA GLN A 257 -6.52 -10.59 19.27
C GLN A 257 -5.43 -10.28 18.24
N THR A 258 -5.73 -9.54 17.15
CA THR A 258 -4.71 -9.13 16.18
C THR A 258 -3.66 -8.20 16.81
N LEU A 259 -4.07 -7.35 17.76
CA LEU A 259 -3.18 -6.41 18.45
C LEU A 259 -2.25 -7.09 19.47
N LYS A 260 -2.62 -8.29 19.97
CA LYS A 260 -1.80 -9.07 20.92
C LYS A 260 -0.72 -9.92 20.23
N LEU A 261 -0.84 -10.16 18.93
CA LEU A 261 0.15 -10.92 18.14
C LEU A 261 1.35 -10.05 17.69
N SER A 262 1.50 -8.87 18.21
CA SER A 262 2.55 -7.89 17.87
C SER A 262 3.72 -7.92 18.84
#